data_4407d2a609620e74e2191c2d7dfab4a5
#
_entry.id   4407d2a609620e74e2191c2d7dfab4a5
#
_cell.length_a   1.000
_cell.length_b   1.000
_cell.length_c   1.000
_cell.angle_alpha   90.00
_cell.angle_beta   90.00
_cell.angle_gamma   90.00
#
_symmetry.space_group_name_H-M   'P 1'
#
loop_
_entity.id
_entity.type
_entity.pdbx_description
1 polymer ?
#
loop_
_entity_poly.entity_id
_entity_poly.type
_entity_poly.pdbx_seq_one_letter_code
_entity_poly.pdbx_strand_id
1 'polypeptide(L)'
;VLNCYVTVDEEGALKRAEEVQRQIEDGTLTGPLAGVPVAIKDNMCTEGLLTTCSSKILDNFKPTYTAEAVRNLEAAGAIILGKTNMDEFAMGSTTETSYYGPTKNPHNTAHVPGGSSGGSCAAVAACECYYALGSDTGGSIRQPSSFCGVVGLKPTYGTVSRYGLVAYGSSLDQIGPVAKDVADCAAILEVIASHDEKDSTSIERDDCDFTEALVEDVKGLRIGIPRDYMGEGLDPEVNQAVMQAA
;
A
#
# COMPACT_ATOMS: atom_id res chain seq x y z
N VAL A 1 0.48 10.32 -17.73
CA VAL A 1 0.59 11.71 -17.27
C VAL A 1 1.02 11.80 -15.81
N LEU A 2 0.47 10.97 -14.89
CA LEU A 2 0.84 10.96 -13.46
C LEU A 2 2.08 10.12 -13.16
N ASN A 3 2.41 9.15 -13.99
CA ASN A 3 3.53 8.22 -13.81
C ASN A 3 3.40 7.37 -12.53
N CYS A 4 2.19 6.85 -12.26
CA CYS A 4 1.92 6.06 -11.07
C CYS A 4 2.50 4.64 -11.14
N TYR A 5 2.65 4.08 -12.34
CA TYR A 5 3.15 2.72 -12.56
C TYR A 5 4.51 2.71 -13.24
N VAL A 6 5.38 1.79 -12.84
CA VAL A 6 6.63 1.47 -13.53
C VAL A 6 6.46 0.25 -14.43
N THR A 7 5.52 -0.64 -14.10
CA THR A 7 5.15 -1.80 -14.91
C THR A 7 3.64 -1.97 -14.87
N VAL A 8 3.01 -2.11 -16.03
CA VAL A 8 1.59 -2.47 -16.17
C VAL A 8 1.52 -3.90 -16.70
N ASP A 9 0.74 -4.75 -16.06
CA ASP A 9 0.54 -6.15 -16.46
C ASP A 9 -0.82 -6.35 -17.14
N GLU A 10 -0.97 -5.77 -18.33
CA GLU A 10 -2.23 -5.80 -19.07
C GLU A 10 -2.71 -7.23 -19.36
N GLU A 11 -1.83 -8.06 -19.92
CA GLU A 11 -2.17 -9.43 -20.30
C GLU A 11 -2.46 -10.31 -19.07
N GLY A 12 -1.61 -10.22 -18.04
CA GLY A 12 -1.79 -10.98 -16.80
C GLY A 12 -3.05 -10.57 -16.05
N ALA A 13 -3.32 -9.27 -15.97
CA ALA A 13 -4.53 -8.75 -15.31
C ALA A 13 -5.82 -9.21 -16.01
N LEU A 14 -5.88 -9.14 -17.35
CA LEU A 14 -7.04 -9.61 -18.12
C LEU A 14 -7.24 -11.11 -17.97
N LYS A 15 -6.18 -11.90 -18.09
CA LYS A 15 -6.24 -13.35 -17.89
C LYS A 15 -6.73 -13.70 -16.48
N ARG A 16 -6.18 -13.02 -15.48
CA ARG A 16 -6.58 -13.21 -14.07
C ARG A 16 -8.05 -12.84 -13.85
N ALA A 17 -8.52 -11.76 -14.49
CA ALA A 17 -9.92 -11.33 -14.41
C ALA A 17 -10.88 -12.41 -14.95
N GLU A 18 -10.53 -13.06 -16.07
CA GLU A 18 -11.32 -14.16 -16.63
C GLU A 18 -11.34 -15.40 -15.72
N GLU A 19 -10.22 -15.72 -15.08
CA GLU A 19 -10.13 -16.83 -14.13
C GLU A 19 -10.98 -16.57 -12.88
N VAL A 20 -10.85 -15.38 -12.31
CA VAL A 20 -11.58 -14.96 -11.11
C VAL A 20 -13.08 -14.86 -11.39
N GLN A 21 -13.48 -14.34 -12.56
CA GLN A 21 -14.89 -14.28 -12.98
C GLN A 21 -15.52 -15.68 -12.97
N ARG A 22 -14.84 -16.68 -13.53
CA ARG A 22 -15.31 -18.09 -13.51
C ARG A 22 -15.42 -18.62 -12.09
N GLN A 23 -14.43 -18.35 -11.24
CA GLN A 23 -14.45 -18.78 -9.83
C GLN A 23 -15.59 -18.15 -9.01
N ILE A 24 -15.96 -16.90 -9.32
CA ILE A 24 -17.11 -16.24 -8.73
C ILE A 24 -18.42 -16.88 -9.22
N GLU A 25 -18.54 -17.13 -10.52
CA GLU A 25 -19.74 -17.74 -11.14
C GLU A 25 -19.99 -19.17 -10.66
N ASP A 26 -18.96 -19.96 -10.45
CA ASP A 26 -19.07 -21.34 -9.94
C ASP A 26 -19.12 -21.42 -8.41
N GLY A 27 -18.98 -20.28 -7.71
CA GLY A 27 -19.08 -20.18 -6.25
C GLY A 27 -17.84 -20.69 -5.49
N THR A 28 -16.73 -20.94 -6.18
CA THR A 28 -15.47 -21.39 -5.55
C THR A 28 -14.68 -20.25 -4.95
N LEU A 29 -14.93 -19.01 -5.38
CA LEU A 29 -14.33 -17.80 -4.85
C LEU A 29 -15.40 -16.83 -4.35
N THR A 30 -15.32 -16.50 -3.06
CA THR A 30 -16.19 -15.53 -2.40
C THR A 30 -15.33 -14.60 -1.54
N GLY A 31 -15.81 -13.41 -1.27
CA GLY A 31 -15.11 -12.46 -0.40
C GLY A 31 -15.05 -11.05 -0.97
N PRO A 32 -14.72 -10.07 -0.14
CA PRO A 32 -14.83 -8.65 -0.51
C PRO A 32 -13.81 -8.20 -1.56
N LEU A 33 -12.70 -8.93 -1.75
CA LEU A 33 -11.65 -8.58 -2.71
C LEU A 33 -11.72 -9.39 -4.01
N ALA A 34 -12.70 -10.29 -4.15
CA ALA A 34 -12.85 -11.12 -5.35
C ALA A 34 -13.16 -10.25 -6.58
N GLY A 35 -12.26 -10.26 -7.57
CA GLY A 35 -12.38 -9.48 -8.79
C GLY A 35 -12.00 -7.99 -8.66
N VAL A 36 -11.50 -7.56 -7.50
CA VAL A 36 -11.16 -6.15 -7.30
C VAL A 36 -9.73 -5.84 -7.78
N PRO A 37 -9.54 -4.84 -8.66
CA PRO A 37 -8.23 -4.45 -9.16
C PRO A 37 -7.36 -3.77 -8.10
N VAL A 38 -6.10 -4.20 -8.00
CA VAL A 38 -5.10 -3.70 -7.05
C VAL A 38 -3.80 -3.32 -7.73
N ALA A 39 -3.14 -2.30 -7.20
CA ALA A 39 -1.78 -1.94 -7.56
C ALA A 39 -0.78 -2.30 -6.44
N ILE A 40 0.41 -2.78 -6.80
CA ILE A 40 1.41 -3.27 -5.86
C ILE A 40 2.66 -2.38 -5.93
N LYS A 41 3.10 -1.84 -4.79
CA LYS A 41 4.35 -1.06 -4.74
C LYS A 41 5.52 -1.89 -5.24
N ASP A 42 6.39 -1.27 -6.01
CA ASP A 42 7.44 -1.95 -6.80
C ASP A 42 8.60 -2.54 -5.96
N ASN A 43 8.52 -2.51 -4.65
CA ASN A 43 9.44 -3.23 -3.75
C ASN A 43 8.87 -4.54 -3.19
N MET A 44 7.67 -4.96 -3.60
CA MET A 44 7.11 -6.26 -3.25
C MET A 44 7.31 -7.24 -4.39
N CYS A 45 8.05 -8.32 -4.14
CA CYS A 45 8.29 -9.37 -5.13
C CYS A 45 6.95 -9.94 -5.62
N THR A 46 6.79 -10.01 -6.93
CA THR A 46 5.65 -10.62 -7.61
C THR A 46 6.20 -11.54 -8.69
N GLU A 47 5.98 -12.83 -8.56
CA GLU A 47 6.59 -13.85 -9.43
C GLU A 47 6.31 -13.58 -10.90
N GLY A 48 7.38 -13.61 -11.71
CA GLY A 48 7.30 -13.38 -13.15
C GLY A 48 7.09 -11.94 -13.58
N LEU A 49 6.72 -11.01 -12.68
CA LEU A 49 6.52 -9.60 -12.98
C LEU A 49 7.74 -8.78 -12.53
N LEU A 50 8.19 -7.82 -13.37
CA LEU A 50 9.31 -6.94 -13.02
C LEU A 50 9.09 -6.31 -11.64
N THR A 51 10.13 -6.38 -10.80
CA THR A 51 10.16 -5.79 -9.46
C THR A 51 11.47 -5.03 -9.29
N THR A 52 11.44 -3.73 -9.55
CA THR A 52 12.65 -2.94 -9.76
C THR A 52 13.02 -2.05 -8.57
N CYS A 53 12.14 -1.89 -7.59
CA CYS A 53 12.28 -0.87 -6.53
C CYS A 53 12.51 0.54 -7.10
N SER A 54 11.97 0.82 -8.29
CA SER A 54 12.19 2.05 -9.07
C SER A 54 13.69 2.36 -9.32
N SER A 55 14.54 1.33 -9.37
CA SER A 55 15.98 1.42 -9.57
C SER A 55 16.41 0.78 -10.89
N LYS A 56 17.38 1.41 -11.56
CA LYS A 56 18.05 0.81 -12.70
C LYS A 56 18.83 -0.47 -12.36
N ILE A 57 19.24 -0.65 -11.12
CA ILE A 57 19.99 -1.83 -10.67
C ILE A 57 19.15 -3.11 -10.85
N LEU A 58 17.84 -2.99 -10.68
CA LEU A 58 16.88 -4.10 -10.77
C LEU A 58 15.97 -4.02 -12.02
N ASP A 59 16.34 -3.25 -13.04
CA ASP A 59 15.51 -3.00 -14.23
C ASP A 59 15.15 -4.26 -15.05
N ASN A 60 15.82 -5.36 -14.79
CA ASN A 60 15.57 -6.65 -15.41
C ASN A 60 15.21 -7.77 -14.40
N PHE A 61 15.03 -7.43 -13.13
CA PHE A 61 14.75 -8.42 -12.09
C PHE A 61 13.28 -8.87 -12.13
N LYS A 62 13.09 -10.16 -12.39
CA LYS A 62 11.81 -10.85 -12.24
C LYS A 62 11.94 -11.87 -11.11
N PRO A 63 11.25 -11.66 -9.99
CA PRO A 63 11.27 -12.59 -8.87
C PRO A 63 10.78 -13.99 -9.29
N THR A 64 11.33 -15.01 -8.63
CA THR A 64 10.90 -16.42 -8.75
C THR A 64 9.96 -16.82 -7.61
N TYR A 65 9.47 -15.84 -6.86
CA TYR A 65 8.53 -16.02 -5.76
C TYR A 65 7.73 -14.73 -5.55
N THR A 66 6.59 -14.87 -4.91
CA THR A 66 5.68 -13.75 -4.58
C THR A 66 5.74 -13.44 -3.08
N ALA A 67 5.72 -12.15 -2.73
CA ALA A 67 5.60 -11.68 -1.36
C ALA A 67 4.31 -12.21 -0.71
N GLU A 68 4.38 -12.57 0.57
CA GLU A 68 3.25 -13.20 1.26
C GLU A 68 1.98 -12.35 1.20
N ALA A 69 2.08 -11.05 1.47
CA ALA A 69 0.93 -10.15 1.39
C ALA A 69 0.29 -10.11 -0.01
N VAL A 70 1.11 -10.18 -1.06
CA VAL A 70 0.63 -10.21 -2.45
C VAL A 70 -0.04 -11.55 -2.75
N ARG A 71 0.55 -12.66 -2.29
CA ARG A 71 -0.02 -14.01 -2.45
C ARG A 71 -1.39 -14.14 -1.77
N ASN A 72 -1.55 -13.54 -0.59
CA ASN A 72 -2.83 -13.52 0.12
C ASN A 72 -3.91 -12.75 -0.67
N LEU A 73 -3.54 -11.62 -1.31
CA LEU A 73 -4.45 -10.90 -2.20
C LEU A 73 -4.82 -11.72 -3.43
N GLU A 74 -3.86 -12.40 -4.06
CA GLU A 74 -4.13 -13.29 -5.20
C GLU A 74 -5.05 -14.43 -4.80
N ALA A 75 -4.85 -15.03 -3.62
CA ALA A 75 -5.71 -16.08 -3.09
C ALA A 75 -7.14 -15.58 -2.81
N ALA A 76 -7.29 -14.32 -2.40
CA ALA A 76 -8.59 -13.66 -2.20
C ALA A 76 -9.25 -13.22 -3.52
N GLY A 77 -8.61 -13.47 -4.67
CA GLY A 77 -9.14 -13.15 -5.99
C GLY A 77 -8.89 -11.72 -6.46
N ALA A 78 -7.98 -11.00 -5.84
CA ALA A 78 -7.56 -9.69 -6.33
C ALA A 78 -6.90 -9.78 -7.71
N ILE A 79 -7.04 -8.72 -8.50
CA ILE A 79 -6.47 -8.61 -9.85
C ILE A 79 -5.34 -7.59 -9.82
N ILE A 80 -4.09 -8.05 -9.92
CA ILE A 80 -2.92 -7.19 -9.93
C ILE A 80 -2.83 -6.47 -11.28
N LEU A 81 -2.91 -5.14 -11.26
CA LEU A 81 -2.80 -4.31 -12.47
C LEU A 81 -1.34 -4.03 -12.86
N GLY A 82 -0.43 -4.07 -11.89
CA GLY A 82 0.97 -3.78 -12.11
C GLY A 82 1.70 -3.29 -10.86
N LYS A 83 2.90 -2.75 -11.09
CA LYS A 83 3.83 -2.29 -10.06
C LYS A 83 3.88 -0.77 -10.04
N THR A 84 3.65 -0.17 -8.86
CA THR A 84 3.60 1.29 -8.72
C THR A 84 4.97 1.89 -8.45
N ASN A 85 5.15 3.09 -9.00
CA ASN A 85 6.34 3.90 -8.83
C ASN A 85 6.58 4.29 -7.37
N MET A 86 7.84 4.48 -7.01
CA MET A 86 8.26 4.75 -5.64
C MET A 86 9.59 5.51 -5.64
N ASP A 87 10.00 6.07 -4.51
CA ASP A 87 11.38 6.47 -4.34
C ASP A 87 12.31 5.26 -4.42
N GLU A 88 13.47 5.42 -5.06
CA GLU A 88 14.42 4.33 -5.29
C GLU A 88 14.75 3.60 -3.99
N PHE A 89 14.55 2.26 -3.95
CA PHE A 89 14.70 1.39 -2.78
C PHE A 89 13.95 1.88 -1.53
N ALA A 90 12.82 2.56 -1.70
CA ALA A 90 12.01 3.16 -0.63
C ALA A 90 12.73 4.26 0.17
N MET A 91 13.83 4.78 -0.33
CA MET A 91 14.68 5.80 0.31
C MET A 91 14.30 7.21 -0.14
N GLY A 92 13.16 7.70 0.27
CA GLY A 92 12.70 9.05 -0.05
C GLY A 92 11.29 9.33 0.46
N SER A 93 10.82 10.53 0.19
CA SER A 93 9.52 11.04 0.68
C SER A 93 8.76 11.85 -0.37
N THR A 94 9.17 11.79 -1.65
CA THR A 94 8.60 12.62 -2.72
C THR A 94 8.29 11.86 -4.00
N THR A 95 8.81 10.63 -4.15
CA THR A 95 8.76 9.82 -5.38
C THR A 95 9.39 10.53 -6.60
N GLU A 96 10.42 11.36 -6.34
CA GLU A 96 11.23 12.04 -7.35
C GLU A 96 12.52 11.28 -7.66
N THR A 97 12.98 10.40 -6.75
CA THR A 97 14.24 9.65 -6.90
C THR A 97 14.13 8.42 -7.78
N SER A 98 12.95 8.13 -8.30
CA SER A 98 12.72 7.01 -9.21
C SER A 98 13.54 7.13 -10.50
N TYR A 99 14.20 6.04 -10.88
CA TYR A 99 14.86 5.93 -12.19
C TYR A 99 13.89 6.11 -13.36
N TYR A 100 12.63 5.76 -13.21
CA TYR A 100 11.58 5.85 -14.22
C TYR A 100 10.89 7.23 -14.25
N GLY A 101 11.45 8.20 -13.55
CA GLY A 101 10.95 9.56 -13.44
C GLY A 101 9.93 9.76 -12.30
N PRO A 102 9.64 11.03 -11.97
CA PRO A 102 8.82 11.38 -10.83
C PRO A 102 7.35 11.03 -11.05
N THR A 103 6.68 10.60 -9.97
CA THR A 103 5.22 10.57 -9.91
C THR A 103 4.69 11.96 -9.54
N LYS A 104 3.54 12.32 -10.08
CA LYS A 104 2.88 13.62 -9.81
C LYS A 104 1.66 13.45 -8.93
N ASN A 105 1.39 14.47 -8.12
CA ASN A 105 0.18 14.51 -7.31
C ASN A 105 -1.06 14.71 -8.20
N PRO A 106 -2.09 13.85 -8.12
CA PRO A 106 -3.27 13.95 -8.98
C PRO A 106 -4.12 15.19 -8.72
N HIS A 107 -4.07 15.79 -7.53
CA HIS A 107 -4.79 17.02 -7.21
C HIS A 107 -4.12 18.26 -7.81
N ASN A 108 -2.77 18.24 -7.92
CA ASN A 108 -2.01 19.29 -8.59
C ASN A 108 -0.69 18.71 -9.09
N THR A 109 -0.55 18.57 -10.39
CA THR A 109 0.62 17.94 -11.04
C THR A 109 1.92 18.75 -10.93
N ALA A 110 1.88 19.95 -10.36
CA ALA A 110 3.07 20.73 -10.00
C ALA A 110 3.64 20.35 -8.62
N HIS A 111 2.92 19.51 -7.86
CA HIS A 111 3.33 19.04 -6.54
C HIS A 111 3.68 17.56 -6.54
N VAL A 112 4.48 17.17 -5.56
CA VAL A 112 4.83 15.77 -5.31
C VAL A 112 3.66 15.00 -4.67
N PRO A 113 3.52 13.69 -4.92
CA PRO A 113 2.50 12.87 -4.26
C PRO A 113 2.90 12.44 -2.85
N GLY A 114 4.12 12.83 -2.40
CA GLY A 114 4.77 12.22 -1.25
C GLY A 114 5.47 10.91 -1.62
N GLY A 115 5.99 10.21 -0.63
CA GLY A 115 6.74 8.98 -0.82
C GLY A 115 7.11 8.28 0.51
N SER A 116 7.68 7.12 0.36
CA SER A 116 8.12 6.43 -0.86
C SER A 116 7.02 5.69 -1.62
N SER A 117 5.78 5.54 -1.11
CA SER A 117 4.65 4.90 -1.81
C SER A 117 3.83 5.90 -2.65
N GLY A 118 4.47 6.90 -3.27
CA GLY A 118 3.77 7.96 -4.00
C GLY A 118 2.97 7.45 -5.20
N GLY A 119 3.50 6.47 -5.94
CA GLY A 119 2.78 5.86 -7.05
C GLY A 119 1.51 5.13 -6.60
N SER A 120 1.58 4.37 -5.48
CA SER A 120 0.42 3.68 -4.90
C SER A 120 -0.68 4.67 -4.48
N CYS A 121 -0.30 5.73 -3.75
CA CYS A 121 -1.25 6.73 -3.28
C CYS A 121 -1.84 7.56 -4.42
N ALA A 122 -1.02 7.96 -5.40
CA ALA A 122 -1.48 8.70 -6.57
C ALA A 122 -2.42 7.87 -7.45
N ALA A 123 -2.15 6.57 -7.64
CA ALA A 123 -3.01 5.68 -8.42
C ALA A 123 -4.40 5.53 -7.78
N VAL A 124 -4.48 5.33 -6.47
CA VAL A 124 -5.76 5.27 -5.73
C VAL A 124 -6.48 6.63 -5.79
N ALA A 125 -5.77 7.74 -5.56
CA ALA A 125 -6.35 9.07 -5.62
C ALA A 125 -6.93 9.41 -6.99
N ALA A 126 -6.23 9.01 -8.07
CA ALA A 126 -6.65 9.19 -9.46
C ALA A 126 -7.69 8.17 -9.95
N CYS A 127 -8.11 7.21 -9.13
CA CYS A 127 -9.00 6.11 -9.51
C CYS A 127 -8.43 5.21 -10.63
N GLU A 128 -7.11 5.07 -10.71
CA GLU A 128 -6.44 4.12 -11.61
C GLU A 128 -6.50 2.68 -11.06
N CYS A 129 -6.76 2.51 -9.77
CA CYS A 129 -7.10 1.27 -9.09
C CYS A 129 -8.03 1.56 -7.91
N TYR A 130 -8.69 0.52 -7.36
CA TYR A 130 -9.55 0.68 -6.19
C TYR A 130 -8.73 0.83 -4.91
N TYR A 131 -7.67 0.05 -4.79
CA TYR A 131 -6.74 0.09 -3.67
C TYR A 131 -5.33 -0.29 -4.12
N ALA A 132 -4.36 -0.03 -3.27
CA ALA A 132 -2.98 -0.40 -3.50
C ALA A 132 -2.31 -0.91 -2.22
N LEU A 133 -1.22 -1.66 -2.37
CA LEU A 133 -0.29 -1.89 -1.27
C LEU A 133 0.85 -0.89 -1.33
N GLY A 134 1.20 -0.38 -0.16
CA GLY A 134 2.40 0.41 0.09
C GLY A 134 3.31 -0.25 1.11
N SER A 135 4.48 0.34 1.36
CA SER A 135 5.35 0.00 2.47
C SER A 135 5.75 1.24 3.25
N ASP A 136 5.88 1.12 4.56
CA ASP A 136 6.17 2.22 5.47
C ASP A 136 7.27 1.83 6.45
N THR A 137 8.32 2.62 6.49
CA THR A 137 9.44 2.49 7.43
C THR A 137 9.46 3.68 8.39
N GLY A 138 9.34 4.89 7.84
CA GLY A 138 9.34 6.15 8.58
C GLY A 138 8.24 7.12 8.14
N GLY A 139 7.13 6.62 7.53
CA GLY A 139 6.03 7.44 7.03
C GLY A 139 5.63 7.14 5.59
N SER A 140 6.27 6.17 4.92
CA SER A 140 6.14 5.98 3.47
C SER A 140 4.80 5.42 2.96
N ILE A 141 3.83 5.14 3.82
CA ILE A 141 2.40 4.98 3.49
C ILE A 141 1.64 6.22 3.95
N ARG A 142 1.81 6.61 5.21
CA ARG A 142 1.01 7.63 5.89
C ARG A 142 1.19 9.01 5.26
N GLN A 143 2.43 9.41 4.99
CA GLN A 143 2.74 10.73 4.44
C GLN A 143 2.21 10.88 2.99
N PRO A 144 2.50 9.97 2.02
CA PRO A 144 1.95 10.12 0.67
C PRO A 144 0.43 9.96 0.63
N SER A 145 -0.18 9.19 1.53
CA SER A 145 -1.65 9.12 1.66
C SER A 145 -2.24 10.47 2.07
N SER A 146 -1.62 11.16 3.02
CA SER A 146 -2.00 12.51 3.41
C SER A 146 -1.87 13.50 2.24
N PHE A 147 -0.78 13.44 1.48
CA PHE A 147 -0.53 14.34 0.34
C PHE A 147 -1.50 14.10 -0.82
N CYS A 148 -1.94 12.85 -1.02
CA CYS A 148 -2.87 12.47 -2.08
C CYS A 148 -4.34 12.46 -1.65
N GLY A 149 -4.66 12.76 -0.37
CA GLY A 149 -6.04 12.79 0.12
C GLY A 149 -6.72 11.43 0.10
N VAL A 150 -5.98 10.37 0.43
CA VAL A 150 -6.47 8.99 0.56
C VAL A 150 -6.17 8.43 1.95
N VAL A 151 -6.77 7.30 2.30
CA VAL A 151 -6.49 6.61 3.56
C VAL A 151 -5.33 5.64 3.36
N GLY A 152 -4.32 5.74 4.22
CA GLY A 152 -3.20 4.81 4.25
C GLY A 152 -2.97 4.31 5.67
N LEU A 153 -2.92 3.00 5.82
CA LEU A 153 -2.77 2.37 7.13
C LEU A 153 -1.42 1.65 7.23
N LYS A 154 -0.60 2.11 8.17
CA LYS A 154 0.59 1.37 8.59
C LYS A 154 0.22 0.51 9.80
N PRO A 155 0.09 -0.81 9.64
CA PRO A 155 -0.25 -1.68 10.76
C PRO A 155 0.88 -1.75 11.80
N THR A 156 0.59 -2.31 12.95
CA THR A 156 1.60 -2.65 13.96
C THR A 156 2.63 -3.59 13.35
N TYR A 157 3.90 -3.37 13.71
CA TYR A 157 5.02 -4.20 13.24
C TYR A 157 4.74 -5.69 13.49
N GLY A 158 4.96 -6.51 12.47
CA GLY A 158 4.70 -7.95 12.50
C GLY A 158 3.25 -8.36 12.20
N THR A 159 2.33 -7.43 11.99
CA THR A 159 0.94 -7.76 11.61
C THR A 159 0.86 -8.38 10.21
N VAL A 160 1.67 -7.90 9.29
CA VAL A 160 1.78 -8.38 7.92
C VAL A 160 3.17 -8.93 7.69
N SER A 161 3.28 -10.13 7.11
CA SER A 161 4.57 -10.72 6.77
C SER A 161 5.36 -9.81 5.83
N ARG A 162 6.64 -9.68 6.09
CA ARG A 162 7.59 -8.96 5.23
C ARG A 162 8.32 -9.87 4.23
N TYR A 163 7.99 -11.17 4.22
CA TYR A 163 8.56 -12.07 3.23
C TYR A 163 8.26 -11.58 1.82
N GLY A 164 9.32 -11.41 1.02
CA GLY A 164 9.23 -10.88 -0.33
C GLY A 164 9.16 -9.36 -0.44
N LEU A 165 9.21 -8.61 0.67
CA LEU A 165 9.43 -7.18 0.67
C LEU A 165 10.94 -6.89 0.58
N VAL A 166 11.37 -6.13 -0.43
CA VAL A 166 12.75 -5.63 -0.48
C VAL A 166 12.93 -4.61 0.63
N ALA A 167 13.83 -4.92 1.56
CA ALA A 167 13.98 -4.18 2.81
C ALA A 167 14.60 -2.79 2.62
N TYR A 168 14.12 -1.83 3.41
CA TYR A 168 14.78 -0.55 3.66
C TYR A 168 15.33 -0.50 5.08
N GLY A 169 14.48 -0.65 6.08
CA GLY A 169 14.85 -0.73 7.49
C GLY A 169 14.11 -1.87 8.16
N SER A 170 14.71 -3.06 8.16
CA SER A 170 14.05 -4.33 8.54
C SER A 170 13.40 -4.32 9.93
N SER A 171 13.87 -3.47 10.86
CA SER A 171 13.26 -3.32 12.19
C SER A 171 12.01 -2.45 12.23
N LEU A 172 11.65 -1.80 11.11
CA LEU A 172 10.59 -0.80 11.02
C LEU A 172 9.63 -1.06 9.86
N ASP A 173 10.11 -1.70 8.78
CA ASP A 173 9.33 -1.90 7.55
C ASP A 173 8.03 -2.63 7.83
N GLN A 174 6.93 -2.10 7.28
CA GLN A 174 5.65 -2.77 7.22
C GLN A 174 4.97 -2.55 5.88
N ILE A 175 4.29 -3.59 5.38
CA ILE A 175 3.35 -3.51 4.29
C ILE A 175 2.00 -3.08 4.85
N GLY A 176 1.27 -2.25 4.11
CA GLY A 176 -0.07 -1.85 4.49
C GLY A 176 -0.89 -1.34 3.31
N PRO A 177 -2.22 -1.27 3.49
CA PRO A 177 -3.16 -0.85 2.47
C PRO A 177 -3.20 0.66 2.28
N VAL A 178 -3.54 1.07 1.06
CA VAL A 178 -3.94 2.41 0.66
C VAL A 178 -5.27 2.29 -0.07
N ALA A 179 -6.30 3.00 0.39
CA ALA A 179 -7.64 2.96 -0.18
C ALA A 179 -8.35 4.31 -0.07
N LYS A 180 -9.60 4.40 -0.54
CA LYS A 180 -10.39 5.64 -0.46
C LYS A 180 -10.95 5.92 0.93
N ASP A 181 -11.21 4.87 1.71
CA ASP A 181 -11.78 5.00 3.06
C ASP A 181 -11.19 3.98 4.05
N VAL A 182 -11.61 4.11 5.31
CA VAL A 182 -11.10 3.29 6.42
C VAL A 182 -11.64 1.87 6.37
N ALA A 183 -12.88 1.68 5.91
CA ALA A 183 -13.51 0.37 5.84
C ALA A 183 -12.79 -0.52 4.81
N ASP A 184 -12.47 0.05 3.65
CA ASP A 184 -11.67 -0.63 2.62
C ASP A 184 -10.28 -1.01 3.17
N CYS A 185 -9.62 -0.08 3.88
CA CYS A 185 -8.32 -0.38 4.50
C CYS A 185 -8.40 -1.52 5.52
N ALA A 186 -9.48 -1.58 6.33
CA ALA A 186 -9.69 -2.66 7.29
C ALA A 186 -9.88 -4.01 6.58
N ALA A 187 -10.77 -4.07 5.57
CA ALA A 187 -11.03 -5.28 4.79
C ALA A 187 -9.79 -5.79 4.05
N ILE A 188 -8.96 -4.90 3.49
CA ILE A 188 -7.71 -5.28 2.85
C ILE A 188 -6.71 -5.81 3.89
N LEU A 189 -6.63 -5.15 5.06
CA LEU A 189 -5.73 -5.58 6.12
C LEU A 189 -6.08 -6.98 6.63
N GLU A 190 -7.36 -7.34 6.76
CA GLU A 190 -7.82 -8.69 7.11
C GLU A 190 -7.25 -9.76 6.19
N VAL A 191 -7.17 -9.47 4.89
CA VAL A 191 -6.67 -10.40 3.90
C VAL A 191 -5.14 -10.54 3.95
N ILE A 192 -4.41 -9.43 4.17
CA ILE A 192 -2.94 -9.45 4.13
C ILE A 192 -2.29 -9.72 5.49
N ALA A 193 -3.01 -9.59 6.61
CA ALA A 193 -2.52 -9.88 7.95
C ALA A 193 -2.41 -11.40 8.14
N SER A 194 -1.20 -11.88 8.36
CA SER A 194 -0.96 -13.31 8.56
C SER A 194 0.34 -13.58 9.29
N HIS A 195 0.36 -14.66 10.07
CA HIS A 195 1.62 -15.26 10.48
C HIS A 195 2.23 -16.02 9.30
N ASP A 196 3.54 -15.89 9.15
CA ASP A 196 4.31 -16.55 8.09
C ASP A 196 5.61 -17.09 8.67
N GLU A 197 5.81 -18.39 8.60
CA GLU A 197 7.04 -19.06 9.07
C GLU A 197 8.31 -18.54 8.38
N LYS A 198 8.18 -17.92 7.19
CA LYS A 198 9.31 -17.31 6.45
C LYS A 198 9.69 -15.92 6.97
N ASP A 199 8.84 -15.30 7.79
CA ASP A 199 9.13 -14.06 8.50
C ASP A 199 8.98 -14.27 10.02
N SER A 200 10.10 -14.54 10.69
CA SER A 200 10.14 -14.77 12.14
C SER A 200 9.65 -13.59 12.98
N THR A 201 9.42 -12.43 12.38
CA THR A 201 8.86 -11.25 13.06
C THR A 201 7.36 -11.12 12.90
N SER A 202 6.74 -11.95 12.05
CA SER A 202 5.29 -11.97 11.90
C SER A 202 4.62 -12.54 13.16
N ILE A 203 3.54 -11.91 13.59
CA ILE A 203 2.86 -12.23 14.87
C ILE A 203 1.72 -13.21 14.58
N GLU A 204 1.65 -14.29 15.38
CA GLU A 204 0.45 -15.13 15.44
C GLU A 204 -0.71 -14.31 16.04
N ARG A 205 -1.87 -14.38 15.38
CA ARG A 205 -3.10 -13.75 15.83
C ARG A 205 -4.24 -14.74 15.74
N ASP A 206 -5.03 -14.81 16.79
CA ASP A 206 -6.23 -15.63 16.83
C ASP A 206 -7.38 -14.99 16.05
N ASP A 207 -7.31 -13.65 15.86
CA ASP A 207 -8.34 -12.85 15.21
C ASP A 207 -7.71 -11.74 14.37
N CYS A 208 -8.14 -11.65 13.12
CA CYS A 208 -7.75 -10.62 12.16
C CYS A 208 -8.97 -9.86 11.59
N ASP A 209 -10.12 -9.91 12.26
CA ASP A 209 -11.29 -9.11 11.88
C ASP A 209 -11.09 -7.65 12.31
N PHE A 210 -10.49 -6.86 11.43
CA PHE A 210 -10.26 -5.44 11.68
C PHE A 210 -11.49 -4.59 11.37
N THR A 211 -12.48 -5.14 10.67
CA THR A 211 -13.73 -4.44 10.39
C THR A 211 -14.62 -4.34 11.64
N GLU A 212 -14.48 -5.24 12.62
CA GLU A 212 -15.13 -5.12 13.93
C GLU A 212 -14.71 -3.85 14.70
N ALA A 213 -13.54 -3.29 14.40
CA ALA A 213 -13.09 -2.02 15.00
C ALA A 213 -13.78 -0.77 14.41
N LEU A 214 -14.58 -0.91 13.37
CA LEU A 214 -15.34 0.17 12.76
C LEU A 214 -16.59 0.47 13.60
N VAL A 215 -16.43 1.40 14.55
CA VAL A 215 -17.48 1.82 15.47
C VAL A 215 -18.03 3.19 15.08
N GLU A 216 -19.31 3.46 15.35
CA GLU A 216 -19.97 4.73 15.03
C GLU A 216 -19.53 5.88 15.95
N ASP A 217 -19.06 5.58 17.17
CA ASP A 217 -18.70 6.59 18.17
C ASP A 217 -17.32 6.30 18.78
N VAL A 218 -16.48 7.32 18.80
CA VAL A 218 -15.15 7.31 19.44
C VAL A 218 -15.13 8.00 20.79
N LYS A 219 -16.29 8.32 21.34
CA LYS A 219 -16.43 9.01 22.63
C LYS A 219 -15.73 8.25 23.75
N GLY A 220 -14.86 8.94 24.45
CA GLY A 220 -14.11 8.39 25.57
C GLY A 220 -12.73 7.83 25.16
N LEU A 221 -12.38 7.80 23.90
CA LEU A 221 -11.00 7.54 23.48
C LEU A 221 -10.10 8.71 23.95
N ARG A 222 -8.92 8.36 24.47
CA ARG A 222 -7.91 9.32 24.85
C ARG A 222 -6.95 9.52 23.68
N ILE A 223 -6.94 10.72 23.10
CA ILE A 223 -6.08 11.10 22.00
C ILE A 223 -4.86 11.83 22.55
N GLY A 224 -3.66 11.34 22.23
CA GLY A 224 -2.39 11.99 22.58
C GLY A 224 -1.84 12.79 21.41
N ILE A 225 -1.48 14.06 21.64
CA ILE A 225 -0.83 14.91 20.65
C ILE A 225 0.63 15.09 21.07
N PRO A 226 1.61 14.47 20.34
CA PRO A 226 3.02 14.62 20.68
C PRO A 226 3.49 16.05 20.46
N ARG A 227 4.06 16.68 21.51
CA ARG A 227 4.55 18.07 21.44
C ARG A 227 5.64 18.27 20.39
N ASP A 228 6.51 17.27 20.23
CA ASP A 228 7.64 17.34 19.31
C ASP A 228 7.20 17.42 17.83
N TYR A 229 5.96 16.99 17.51
CA TYR A 229 5.41 17.06 16.16
C TYR A 229 4.66 18.37 15.89
N MET A 230 4.37 19.15 16.94
CA MET A 230 3.62 20.40 16.86
C MET A 230 4.52 21.62 17.10
N GLY A 231 5.84 21.48 16.88
CA GLY A 231 6.85 22.51 17.16
C GLY A 231 6.96 23.59 16.08
N GLU A 232 7.96 24.44 16.26
CA GLU A 232 8.33 25.48 15.30
C GLU A 232 8.67 24.87 13.94
N GLY A 233 8.13 25.46 12.86
CA GLY A 233 8.33 24.99 11.47
C GLY A 233 7.17 24.15 10.91
N LEU A 234 6.19 23.78 11.74
CA LEU A 234 4.95 23.19 11.22
C LEU A 234 4.08 24.30 10.60
N ASP A 235 3.61 24.05 9.37
CA ASP A 235 2.68 24.95 8.70
C ASP A 235 1.42 25.18 9.56
N PRO A 236 0.99 26.45 9.76
CA PRO A 236 -0.17 26.77 10.59
C PRO A 236 -1.48 26.10 10.13
N GLU A 237 -1.68 25.92 8.81
CA GLU A 237 -2.87 25.25 8.27
C GLU A 237 -2.86 23.76 8.60
N VAL A 238 -1.69 23.12 8.54
CA VAL A 238 -1.51 21.70 8.93
C VAL A 238 -1.77 21.55 10.43
N ASN A 239 -1.19 22.45 11.26
CA ASN A 239 -1.44 22.44 12.69
C ASN A 239 -2.94 22.58 13.02
N GLN A 240 -3.61 23.54 12.40
CA GLN A 240 -5.05 23.73 12.59
C GLN A 240 -5.87 22.50 12.20
N ALA A 241 -5.56 21.87 11.04
CA ALA A 241 -6.27 20.66 10.59
C ALA A 241 -6.11 19.49 11.56
N VAL A 242 -4.88 19.27 12.08
CA VAL A 242 -4.62 18.21 13.07
C VAL A 242 -5.38 18.49 14.38
N MET A 243 -5.36 19.72 14.86
CA MET A 243 -6.04 20.11 16.11
C MET A 243 -7.57 20.06 15.98
N GLN A 244 -8.12 20.29 14.78
CA GLN A 244 -9.56 20.14 14.53
C GLN A 244 -10.00 18.68 14.46
N ALA A 245 -9.12 17.79 14.01
CA ALA A 245 -9.40 16.35 13.95
C ALA A 245 -9.30 15.67 15.32
N ALA A 246 -8.49 16.20 16.23
CA ALA A 246 -8.28 15.69 17.60
C ALA A 246 -9.34 16.17 18.58
#